data_3d8af6c7d04ced0c1a2588a07cd6cacb
#
_entry.id   3d8af6c7d04ced0c1a2588a07cd6cacb
#
_cell.length_a   1.000
_cell.length_b   1.000
_cell.length_c   1.000
_cell.angle_alpha   90.00
_cell.angle_beta   90.00
_cell.angle_gamma   90.00
#
_symmetry.space_group_name_H-M   'P 1'
#
loop_
_entity.id
_entity.type
_entity.pdbx_description
1 polymer ?
#
loop_
_entity_poly.entity_id
_entity_poly.type
_entity_poly.pdbx_seq_one_letter_code
_entity_poly.pdbx_strand_id
1 'polypeptide(L)'
;MTKGWTKAAWRAKPRIQMPDYPEQGALNAVEAQLGKYPPLVFAGEARRLKKQLALAGEGKAFLLQGGDCAESFAEFSADNIRDTFRVMLQMAVVLTYAAKVPVIKVGRMAGQFAKPRSAPTEVIGGIEMPSYKGDIINGFEPTPEARVADPQRMLQAYTQAAASLNLLRAFSTGGFADIHRVHSWTLGFAEHDKAERYREMANRISDALDFMNAAGVNSDTANELSRVDFYTSHEALLLEYEEALCRVDSITGQNVAGSGHMIWIGDRTRQPDGAHVEFARGVLNPIGLKCGPSTTAEDLKVLMAKLNPENEPGRLTLIARFGAGKVGENLPRLIRTVQGEGANVVWSCDPMHGNTVKSSSGYKTRPFNSVLTEVREFFAIHKAEGTVPGGVHFEMTGQDVTECTGGLRAVSDENLADRYHTACDPRLNASQSLELAFLVAEELSSQREAARRVAL
;
A
#
# COMPACT_ATOMS: atom_id res chain seq x y z
N MET A 1 -19.55 -8.05 -17.01
CA MET A 1 -19.02 -9.43 -16.79
C MET A 1 -17.99 -9.73 -17.87
N THR A 2 -16.78 -10.08 -17.49
CA THR A 2 -15.72 -10.48 -18.43
C THR A 2 -16.09 -11.81 -19.08
N LYS A 3 -16.67 -11.77 -20.28
CA LYS A 3 -17.08 -12.97 -21.05
C LYS A 3 -15.91 -13.96 -21.12
N GLY A 4 -16.16 -15.22 -20.68
CA GLY A 4 -15.18 -16.29 -20.77
C GLY A 4 -14.06 -16.31 -19.72
N TRP A 5 -14.07 -15.41 -18.71
CA TRP A 5 -13.09 -15.43 -17.65
C TRP A 5 -13.43 -16.47 -16.57
N THR A 6 -12.43 -17.20 -16.14
CA THR A 6 -12.49 -18.07 -14.96
C THR A 6 -11.33 -17.75 -14.03
N LYS A 7 -11.45 -18.06 -12.74
CA LYS A 7 -10.39 -17.78 -11.77
C LYS A 7 -9.06 -18.47 -12.11
N ALA A 8 -9.08 -19.53 -12.92
CA ALA A 8 -7.91 -20.29 -13.39
C ALA A 8 -7.41 -19.83 -14.77
N ALA A 9 -8.06 -18.85 -15.44
CA ALA A 9 -7.71 -18.44 -16.81
C ALA A 9 -6.24 -17.94 -16.93
N TRP A 10 -5.68 -17.40 -15.87
CA TRP A 10 -4.29 -16.95 -15.77
C TRP A 10 -3.28 -18.10 -15.99
N ARG A 11 -3.64 -19.37 -15.69
CA ARG A 11 -2.74 -20.52 -15.81
C ARG A 11 -2.31 -20.78 -17.27
N ALA A 12 -3.09 -20.30 -18.24
CA ALA A 12 -2.77 -20.38 -19.66
C ALA A 12 -1.95 -19.17 -20.17
N LYS A 13 -1.56 -18.25 -19.30
CA LYS A 13 -0.81 -17.03 -19.64
C LYS A 13 0.64 -17.10 -19.17
N PRO A 14 1.55 -16.30 -19.77
CA PRO A 14 2.93 -16.21 -19.30
C PRO A 14 2.99 -15.82 -17.81
N ARG A 15 3.65 -16.66 -17.02
CA ARG A 15 3.85 -16.47 -15.58
C ARG A 15 5.28 -16.03 -15.33
N ILE A 16 5.45 -14.82 -14.85
CA ILE A 16 6.75 -14.28 -14.46
C ILE A 16 6.76 -13.94 -12.98
N GLN A 17 7.94 -14.00 -12.36
CA GLN A 17 8.16 -13.75 -10.93
C GLN A 17 7.53 -14.79 -9.98
N MET A 18 6.68 -15.68 -10.44
CA MET A 18 6.12 -16.76 -9.63
C MET A 18 7.17 -17.85 -9.37
N PRO A 19 7.06 -18.61 -8.27
CA PRO A 19 7.96 -19.73 -8.00
C PRO A 19 7.61 -20.96 -8.85
N ASP A 20 8.62 -21.83 -9.05
CA ASP A 20 8.40 -23.20 -9.45
C ASP A 20 8.40 -24.08 -8.19
N TYR A 21 7.30 -24.77 -7.95
CA TYR A 21 7.17 -25.70 -6.83
C TYR A 21 7.67 -27.09 -7.25
N PRO A 22 8.63 -27.70 -6.52
CA PRO A 22 9.16 -29.00 -6.89
C PRO A 22 8.13 -30.13 -6.79
N GLU A 23 7.17 -30.01 -5.85
CA GLU A 23 6.17 -31.02 -5.54
C GLU A 23 4.76 -30.53 -5.95
N GLN A 24 4.36 -30.78 -7.21
CA GLN A 24 3.06 -30.35 -7.72
C GLN A 24 1.89 -30.96 -6.93
N GLY A 25 2.02 -32.17 -6.40
CA GLY A 25 1.02 -32.79 -5.56
C GLY A 25 0.79 -32.05 -4.25
N ALA A 26 1.86 -31.57 -3.62
CA ALA A 26 1.78 -30.77 -2.41
C ALA A 26 1.12 -29.40 -2.68
N LEU A 27 1.45 -28.75 -3.80
CA LEU A 27 0.80 -27.50 -4.22
C LEU A 27 -0.70 -27.70 -4.39
N ASN A 28 -1.12 -28.71 -5.15
CA ASN A 28 -2.54 -29.00 -5.38
C ASN A 28 -3.30 -29.29 -4.08
N ALA A 29 -2.68 -29.96 -3.12
CA ALA A 29 -3.27 -30.23 -1.81
C ALA A 29 -3.49 -28.94 -1.00
N VAL A 30 -2.51 -28.03 -1.00
CA VAL A 30 -2.58 -26.72 -0.32
C VAL A 30 -3.65 -25.83 -0.98
N GLU A 31 -3.67 -25.73 -2.31
CA GLU A 31 -4.72 -24.99 -3.04
C GLU A 31 -6.12 -25.51 -2.70
N ALA A 32 -6.30 -26.83 -2.67
CA ALA A 32 -7.58 -27.46 -2.32
C ALA A 32 -7.98 -27.19 -0.85
N GLN A 33 -7.01 -27.11 0.06
CA GLN A 33 -7.24 -26.78 1.46
C GLN A 33 -7.64 -25.31 1.63
N LEU A 34 -6.88 -24.36 1.05
CA LEU A 34 -7.19 -22.93 1.04
C LEU A 34 -8.56 -22.64 0.40
N GLY A 35 -8.90 -23.40 -0.64
CA GLY A 35 -10.21 -23.34 -1.29
C GLY A 35 -11.40 -23.59 -0.37
N LYS A 36 -11.18 -24.36 0.73
CA LYS A 36 -12.19 -24.66 1.77
C LYS A 36 -12.20 -23.64 2.91
N TYR A 37 -11.14 -22.81 3.04
CA TYR A 37 -11.05 -21.82 4.12
C TYR A 37 -11.97 -20.63 3.86
N PRO A 38 -12.44 -19.94 4.91
CA PRO A 38 -13.16 -18.68 4.76
C PRO A 38 -12.33 -17.65 3.98
N PRO A 39 -12.93 -16.79 3.16
CA PRO A 39 -12.20 -15.66 2.60
C PRO A 39 -11.78 -14.72 3.73
N LEU A 40 -10.63 -14.08 3.57
CA LEU A 40 -10.10 -13.11 4.56
C LEU A 40 -10.91 -11.81 4.56
N VAL A 41 -11.46 -11.44 3.39
CA VAL A 41 -12.31 -10.25 3.20
C VAL A 41 -13.56 -10.59 2.43
N PHE A 42 -14.60 -9.75 2.56
CA PHE A 42 -15.89 -9.96 1.89
C PHE A 42 -16.10 -8.95 0.75
N ALA A 43 -16.86 -9.39 -0.25
CA ALA A 43 -17.18 -8.58 -1.42
C ALA A 43 -17.80 -7.20 -1.06
N GLY A 44 -18.61 -7.14 0.01
CA GLY A 44 -19.20 -5.90 0.51
C GLY A 44 -18.17 -4.87 0.96
N GLU A 45 -17.08 -5.32 1.61
CA GLU A 45 -15.97 -4.47 2.04
C GLU A 45 -15.21 -3.94 0.81
N ALA A 46 -14.90 -4.80 -0.18
CA ALA A 46 -14.24 -4.40 -1.41
C ALA A 46 -15.08 -3.40 -2.23
N ARG A 47 -16.42 -3.59 -2.30
CA ARG A 47 -17.33 -2.62 -2.95
C ARG A 47 -17.36 -1.29 -2.22
N ARG A 48 -17.32 -1.28 -0.87
CA ARG A 48 -17.26 -0.04 -0.08
C ARG A 48 -15.95 0.71 -0.35
N LEU A 49 -14.82 0.01 -0.32
CA LEU A 49 -13.53 0.59 -0.67
C LEU A 49 -13.53 1.19 -2.08
N LYS A 50 -14.06 0.48 -3.07
CA LYS A 50 -14.15 0.97 -4.46
C LYS A 50 -14.94 2.29 -4.55
N LYS A 51 -16.06 2.41 -3.83
CA LYS A 51 -16.83 3.66 -3.77
C LYS A 51 -16.03 4.80 -3.12
N GLN A 52 -15.27 4.53 -2.07
CA GLN A 52 -14.42 5.55 -1.45
C GLN A 52 -13.27 5.96 -2.38
N LEU A 53 -12.65 5.02 -3.08
CA LEU A 53 -11.60 5.31 -4.06
C LEU A 53 -12.11 6.15 -5.24
N ALA A 54 -13.38 5.98 -5.65
CA ALA A 54 -13.99 6.86 -6.65
C ALA A 54 -13.96 8.32 -6.19
N LEU A 55 -14.27 8.59 -4.91
CA LEU A 55 -14.17 9.93 -4.35
C LEU A 55 -12.72 10.45 -4.31
N ALA A 56 -11.74 9.57 -4.13
CA ALA A 56 -10.33 9.98 -4.19
C ALA A 56 -9.91 10.39 -5.61
N GLY A 57 -10.42 9.71 -6.65
CA GLY A 57 -10.22 10.12 -8.05
C GLY A 57 -10.82 11.49 -8.37
N GLU A 58 -11.89 11.87 -7.67
CA GLU A 58 -12.57 13.17 -7.80
C GLU A 58 -11.98 14.27 -6.88
N GLY A 59 -10.97 13.96 -6.06
CA GLY A 59 -10.44 14.90 -5.05
C GLY A 59 -11.34 15.13 -3.84
N LYS A 60 -12.38 14.32 -3.65
CA LYS A 60 -13.34 14.36 -2.52
C LYS A 60 -12.94 13.43 -1.37
N ALA A 61 -11.90 12.64 -1.52
CA ALA A 61 -11.22 11.86 -0.50
C ALA A 61 -9.73 11.79 -0.84
N PHE A 62 -8.92 11.27 0.09
CA PHE A 62 -7.48 11.07 -0.13
C PHE A 62 -7.07 9.65 0.29
N LEU A 63 -6.35 8.93 -0.57
CA LEU A 63 -5.87 7.57 -0.28
C LEU A 63 -4.54 7.62 0.49
N LEU A 64 -4.53 7.08 1.70
CA LEU A 64 -3.33 6.72 2.45
C LEU A 64 -3.15 5.21 2.40
N GLN A 65 -2.24 4.73 1.57
CA GLN A 65 -1.85 3.33 1.51
C GLN A 65 -0.46 3.19 2.12
N GLY A 66 -0.30 2.35 3.14
CA GLY A 66 0.97 2.21 3.85
C GLY A 66 1.08 0.92 4.63
N GLY A 67 2.31 0.53 4.94
CA GLY A 67 2.64 -0.67 5.72
C GLY A 67 3.87 -1.40 5.19
N ASP A 68 3.97 -2.67 5.44
CA ASP A 68 5.20 -3.42 5.22
C ASP A 68 5.65 -3.49 3.76
N CYS A 69 6.95 -3.62 3.56
CA CYS A 69 7.56 -3.96 2.28
C CYS A 69 7.21 -5.40 1.88
N ALA A 70 7.52 -6.33 2.77
CA ALA A 70 7.06 -7.72 2.76
C ALA A 70 6.97 -8.17 4.22
N GLU A 71 5.78 -8.59 4.64
CA GLU A 71 5.56 -9.11 5.99
C GLU A 71 6.41 -10.35 6.21
N SER A 72 7.03 -10.45 7.39
CA SER A 72 7.80 -11.61 7.81
C SER A 72 7.01 -12.45 8.83
N PHE A 73 7.10 -13.77 8.70
CA PHE A 73 6.52 -14.67 9.71
C PHE A 73 7.16 -14.50 11.08
N ALA A 74 8.44 -14.11 11.12
CA ALA A 74 9.17 -13.87 12.35
C ALA A 74 8.77 -12.56 13.06
N GLU A 75 8.37 -11.53 12.32
CA GLU A 75 7.93 -10.24 12.88
C GLU A 75 6.44 -10.23 13.26
N PHE A 76 5.71 -11.33 12.99
CA PHE A 76 4.28 -11.41 13.30
C PHE A 76 4.04 -11.34 14.80
N SER A 77 3.48 -10.23 15.26
CA SER A 77 3.12 -10.00 16.66
C SER A 77 1.97 -8.99 16.79
N ALA A 78 1.24 -9.07 17.90
CA ALA A 78 0.18 -8.11 18.22
C ALA A 78 0.71 -6.67 18.31
N ASP A 79 1.93 -6.49 18.82
CA ASP A 79 2.56 -5.18 18.98
C ASP A 79 2.91 -4.57 17.62
N ASN A 80 3.51 -5.32 16.71
CA ASN A 80 3.84 -4.83 15.37
C ASN A 80 2.58 -4.42 14.59
N ILE A 81 1.52 -5.22 14.67
CA ILE A 81 0.23 -4.92 14.02
C ILE A 81 -0.38 -3.65 14.64
N ARG A 82 -0.43 -3.57 15.97
CA ARG A 82 -0.95 -2.40 16.71
C ARG A 82 -0.20 -1.13 16.36
N ASP A 83 1.14 -1.18 16.38
CA ASP A 83 1.97 0.01 16.23
C ASP A 83 1.94 0.53 14.78
N THR A 84 1.92 -0.35 13.78
CA THR A 84 1.72 0.04 12.39
C THR A 84 0.33 0.65 12.17
N PHE A 85 -0.72 0.04 12.72
CA PHE A 85 -2.07 0.59 12.66
C PHE A 85 -2.15 1.97 13.34
N ARG A 86 -1.53 2.13 14.52
CA ARG A 86 -1.47 3.40 15.26
C ARG A 86 -0.84 4.51 14.42
N VAL A 87 0.31 4.26 13.81
CA VAL A 87 0.99 5.26 12.97
C VAL A 87 0.13 5.64 11.78
N MET A 88 -0.51 4.69 11.12
CA MET A 88 -1.43 4.98 10.01
C MET A 88 -2.63 5.84 10.45
N LEU A 89 -3.17 5.63 11.66
CA LEU A 89 -4.23 6.49 12.19
C LEU A 89 -3.74 7.91 12.47
N GLN A 90 -2.57 8.07 13.08
CA GLN A 90 -1.96 9.39 13.32
C GLN A 90 -1.75 10.14 11.99
N MET A 91 -1.17 9.48 10.98
CA MET A 91 -1.02 10.05 9.64
C MET A 91 -2.38 10.46 9.04
N ALA A 92 -3.40 9.60 9.17
CA ALA A 92 -4.74 9.89 8.64
C ALA A 92 -5.38 11.11 9.30
N VAL A 93 -5.23 11.32 10.62
CA VAL A 93 -5.74 12.52 11.32
C VAL A 93 -5.08 13.78 10.79
N VAL A 94 -3.75 13.79 10.67
CA VAL A 94 -2.98 14.93 10.14
C VAL A 94 -3.42 15.26 8.70
N LEU A 95 -3.51 14.25 7.84
CA LEU A 95 -3.92 14.41 6.45
C LEU A 95 -5.38 14.85 6.31
N THR A 96 -6.29 14.30 7.12
CA THR A 96 -7.72 14.69 7.14
C THR A 96 -7.86 16.17 7.48
N TYR A 97 -7.14 16.62 8.51
CA TYR A 97 -7.16 18.02 8.91
C TYR A 97 -6.70 18.95 7.78
N ALA A 98 -5.61 18.61 7.09
CA ALA A 98 -5.04 19.43 6.03
C ALA A 98 -5.86 19.39 4.74
N ALA A 99 -6.24 18.21 4.29
CA ALA A 99 -7.00 18.01 3.05
C ALA A 99 -8.45 18.49 3.16
N LYS A 100 -9.04 18.48 4.38
CA LYS A 100 -10.48 18.73 4.64
C LYS A 100 -11.41 17.79 3.86
N VAL A 101 -10.92 16.59 3.59
CA VAL A 101 -11.68 15.49 3.00
C VAL A 101 -11.37 14.20 3.77
N PRO A 102 -12.23 13.17 3.70
CA PRO A 102 -11.96 11.88 4.32
C PRO A 102 -10.65 11.26 3.80
N VAL A 103 -9.89 10.61 4.69
CA VAL A 103 -8.71 9.82 4.34
C VAL A 103 -9.06 8.34 4.38
N ILE A 104 -8.88 7.67 3.23
CA ILE A 104 -9.10 6.24 3.05
C ILE A 104 -7.83 5.53 3.50
N LYS A 105 -7.92 4.69 4.54
CA LYS A 105 -6.79 3.98 5.11
C LYS A 105 -6.71 2.57 4.56
N VAL A 106 -5.64 2.26 3.82
CA VAL A 106 -5.41 0.95 3.21
C VAL A 106 -4.04 0.43 3.64
N GLY A 107 -4.02 -0.58 4.50
CA GLY A 107 -2.79 -1.19 4.99
C GLY A 107 -2.14 -2.10 3.94
N ARG A 108 -0.82 -2.01 3.79
CA ARG A 108 0.02 -3.01 3.14
C ARG A 108 0.38 -4.05 4.20
N MET A 109 -0.60 -4.86 4.58
CA MET A 109 -0.52 -5.84 5.66
C MET A 109 -1.63 -6.88 5.54
N ALA A 110 -1.50 -7.95 6.29
CA ALA A 110 -2.40 -9.10 6.28
C ALA A 110 -2.52 -9.75 4.89
N GLY A 111 -1.38 -9.89 4.21
CA GLY A 111 -1.28 -10.48 2.87
C GLY A 111 -0.02 -10.11 2.08
N GLN A 112 0.76 -9.10 2.50
CA GLN A 112 1.95 -8.65 1.78
C GLN A 112 3.18 -9.53 2.11
N PHE A 113 3.10 -10.85 1.88
CA PHE A 113 4.15 -11.82 2.18
C PHE A 113 5.04 -12.18 0.99
N ALA A 114 4.75 -11.66 -0.20
CA ALA A 114 5.49 -11.96 -1.43
C ALA A 114 6.09 -10.69 -2.04
N LYS A 115 7.26 -10.83 -2.67
CA LYS A 115 7.92 -9.73 -3.37
C LYS A 115 8.62 -10.19 -4.65
N PRO A 116 8.45 -9.49 -5.79
CA PRO A 116 9.17 -9.78 -7.01
C PRO A 116 10.66 -9.41 -6.85
N ARG A 117 11.55 -10.17 -7.48
CA ARG A 117 13.00 -9.97 -7.41
C ARG A 117 13.58 -9.61 -8.78
N SER A 118 14.65 -8.81 -8.76
CA SER A 118 15.34 -8.41 -10.00
C SER A 118 16.11 -9.55 -10.62
N ALA A 119 16.59 -10.50 -9.82
CA ALA A 119 17.29 -11.71 -10.26
C ALA A 119 16.63 -12.96 -9.70
N PRO A 120 16.62 -14.08 -10.43
CA PRO A 120 16.08 -15.35 -9.98
C PRO A 120 16.91 -15.98 -8.86
N THR A 121 18.21 -15.70 -8.83
CA THR A 121 19.17 -16.19 -7.84
C THR A 121 19.90 -15.04 -7.17
N GLU A 122 20.50 -15.30 -6.02
CA GLU A 122 21.40 -14.41 -5.29
C GLU A 122 22.59 -15.20 -4.73
N VAL A 123 23.72 -14.53 -4.55
CA VAL A 123 24.94 -15.15 -3.99
C VAL A 123 25.17 -14.59 -2.59
N ILE A 124 25.16 -15.48 -1.58
CA ILE A 124 25.43 -15.14 -0.18
C ILE A 124 26.52 -16.07 0.34
N GLY A 125 27.57 -15.49 0.91
CA GLY A 125 28.70 -16.29 1.42
C GLY A 125 29.41 -17.16 0.36
N GLY A 126 29.32 -16.75 -0.94
CA GLY A 126 29.91 -17.52 -2.05
C GLY A 126 29.04 -18.67 -2.58
N ILE A 127 27.84 -18.88 -2.02
CA ILE A 127 26.88 -19.91 -2.44
C ILE A 127 25.77 -19.24 -3.25
N GLU A 128 25.55 -19.71 -4.49
CA GLU A 128 24.42 -19.31 -5.31
C GLU A 128 23.17 -20.10 -4.90
N MET A 129 22.07 -19.39 -4.70
CA MET A 129 20.78 -19.97 -4.31
C MET A 129 19.61 -19.16 -4.88
N PRO A 130 18.38 -19.71 -4.92
CA PRO A 130 17.22 -18.94 -5.31
C PRO A 130 17.05 -17.67 -4.46
N SER A 131 16.64 -16.57 -5.09
CA SER A 131 16.36 -15.32 -4.36
C SER A 131 15.25 -15.51 -3.34
N TYR A 132 15.36 -14.88 -2.17
CA TYR A 132 14.26 -14.79 -1.23
C TYR A 132 13.11 -13.98 -1.84
N LYS A 133 11.94 -14.60 -2.01
CA LYS A 133 10.75 -14.01 -2.64
C LYS A 133 9.63 -13.67 -1.65
N GLY A 134 9.91 -13.77 -0.36
CA GLY A 134 8.93 -13.55 0.72
C GLY A 134 8.49 -14.84 1.39
N ASP A 135 8.09 -14.71 2.64
CA ASP A 135 7.84 -15.85 3.53
C ASP A 135 6.70 -16.78 3.07
N ILE A 136 5.77 -16.30 2.26
CA ILE A 136 4.72 -17.15 1.66
C ILE A 136 5.29 -18.12 0.62
N ILE A 137 6.51 -17.88 0.08
CA ILE A 137 7.13 -18.65 -0.99
C ILE A 137 8.27 -19.50 -0.47
N ASN A 138 9.27 -18.88 0.18
CA ASN A 138 10.48 -19.55 0.63
C ASN A 138 11.04 -18.92 1.92
N GLY A 139 12.00 -19.59 2.57
CA GLY A 139 12.62 -19.13 3.81
C GLY A 139 13.64 -18.01 3.58
N PHE A 140 13.86 -17.19 4.61
CA PHE A 140 14.82 -16.08 4.58
C PHE A 140 16.27 -16.58 4.82
N GLU A 141 16.45 -17.70 5.50
CA GLU A 141 17.75 -18.25 5.83
C GLU A 141 18.60 -18.40 4.54
N PRO A 142 19.90 -18.02 4.60
CA PRO A 142 20.77 -18.06 3.42
C PRO A 142 21.32 -19.47 3.16
N THR A 143 20.42 -20.44 2.99
CA THR A 143 20.76 -21.82 2.66
C THR A 143 19.96 -22.28 1.44
N PRO A 144 20.52 -23.11 0.56
CA PRO A 144 19.80 -23.61 -0.61
C PRO A 144 18.46 -24.28 -0.26
N GLU A 145 18.42 -25.03 0.84
CA GLU A 145 17.26 -25.76 1.32
C GLU A 145 16.12 -24.83 1.73
N ALA A 146 16.43 -23.76 2.49
CA ALA A 146 15.44 -22.77 2.92
C ALA A 146 14.88 -21.96 1.74
N ARG A 147 15.66 -21.85 0.65
CA ARG A 147 15.26 -21.09 -0.55
C ARG A 147 14.43 -21.90 -1.55
N VAL A 148 14.22 -23.20 -1.32
CA VAL A 148 13.25 -23.98 -2.09
C VAL A 148 11.83 -23.49 -1.80
N ALA A 149 11.03 -23.30 -2.85
CA ALA A 149 9.65 -22.89 -2.69
C ALA A 149 8.82 -24.01 -2.03
N ASP A 150 8.11 -23.68 -0.95
CA ASP A 150 7.28 -24.61 -0.18
C ASP A 150 5.82 -24.13 -0.14
N PRO A 151 4.87 -24.86 -0.74
CA PRO A 151 3.46 -24.47 -0.76
C PRO A 151 2.80 -24.45 0.63
N GLN A 152 3.33 -25.18 1.64
CA GLN A 152 2.79 -25.17 3.01
C GLN A 152 2.86 -23.76 3.64
N ARG A 153 3.80 -22.94 3.21
CA ARG A 153 3.94 -21.56 3.67
C ARG A 153 2.72 -20.68 3.35
N MET A 154 1.95 -21.02 2.31
CA MET A 154 0.68 -20.35 2.03
C MET A 154 -0.37 -20.53 3.14
N LEU A 155 -0.40 -21.70 3.81
CA LEU A 155 -1.31 -21.93 4.93
C LEU A 155 -0.91 -21.12 6.16
N GLN A 156 0.40 -20.97 6.42
CA GLN A 156 0.90 -20.11 7.48
C GLN A 156 0.59 -18.65 7.20
N ALA A 157 0.84 -18.18 5.98
CA ALA A 157 0.50 -16.82 5.54
C ALA A 157 -1.00 -16.53 5.72
N TYR A 158 -1.88 -17.45 5.30
CA TYR A 158 -3.32 -17.33 5.53
C TYR A 158 -3.66 -17.20 7.02
N THR A 159 -3.07 -18.04 7.88
CA THR A 159 -3.35 -18.03 9.32
C THR A 159 -2.94 -16.72 9.96
N GLN A 160 -1.75 -16.21 9.63
CA GLN A 160 -1.27 -14.92 10.13
C GLN A 160 -2.09 -13.75 9.57
N ALA A 161 -2.45 -13.78 8.29
CA ALA A 161 -3.32 -12.77 7.69
C ALA A 161 -4.71 -12.73 8.36
N ALA A 162 -5.31 -13.89 8.65
CA ALA A 162 -6.59 -13.99 9.34
C ALA A 162 -6.53 -13.43 10.77
N ALA A 163 -5.46 -13.73 11.51
CA ALA A 163 -5.24 -13.21 12.86
C ALA A 163 -5.01 -11.68 12.84
N SER A 164 -4.21 -11.18 11.89
CA SER A 164 -4.00 -9.74 11.68
C SER A 164 -5.31 -9.02 11.40
N LEU A 165 -6.12 -9.53 10.46
CA LEU A 165 -7.42 -8.93 10.12
C LEU A 165 -8.40 -8.93 11.28
N ASN A 166 -8.44 -10.01 12.07
CA ASN A 166 -9.27 -10.07 13.28
C ASN A 166 -8.88 -8.96 14.28
N LEU A 167 -7.56 -8.79 14.52
CA LEU A 167 -7.06 -7.76 15.44
C LEU A 167 -7.32 -6.35 14.90
N LEU A 168 -7.10 -6.12 13.60
CA LEU A 168 -7.38 -4.84 12.95
C LEU A 168 -8.86 -4.45 13.03
N ARG A 169 -9.79 -5.42 12.82
CA ARG A 169 -11.22 -5.18 12.99
C ARG A 169 -11.58 -4.83 14.43
N ALA A 170 -10.97 -5.52 15.41
CA ALA A 170 -11.14 -5.19 16.82
C ALA A 170 -10.65 -3.79 17.15
N PHE A 171 -9.47 -3.39 16.69
CA PHE A 171 -8.94 -2.04 16.87
C PHE A 171 -9.78 -0.96 16.19
N SER A 172 -10.28 -1.24 14.99
CA SER A 172 -11.08 -0.30 14.20
C SER A 172 -12.43 0.04 14.83
N THR A 173 -12.98 -0.85 15.65
CA THR A 173 -14.34 -0.71 16.24
C THR A 173 -14.37 -0.69 17.76
N GLY A 174 -13.28 -1.07 18.44
CA GLY A 174 -13.20 -1.26 19.89
C GLY A 174 -12.69 -0.04 20.67
N GLY A 175 -12.76 1.17 20.11
CA GLY A 175 -12.34 2.42 20.78
C GLY A 175 -10.82 2.70 20.76
N PHE A 176 -10.00 1.81 20.17
CA PHE A 176 -8.59 2.09 19.96
C PHE A 176 -8.39 3.21 18.91
N ALA A 177 -9.28 3.27 17.94
CA ALA A 177 -9.26 4.25 16.84
C ALA A 177 -9.95 5.58 17.18
N ASP A 178 -10.28 5.83 18.46
CA ASP A 178 -10.84 7.10 18.91
C ASP A 178 -9.95 8.28 18.51
N ILE A 179 -10.54 9.30 17.87
CA ILE A 179 -9.81 10.40 17.26
C ILE A 179 -9.02 11.23 18.30
N HIS A 180 -9.56 11.42 19.50
CA HIS A 180 -8.90 12.17 20.58
C HIS A 180 -7.68 11.40 21.09
N ARG A 181 -7.80 10.07 21.23
CA ARG A 181 -6.70 9.19 21.60
C ARG A 181 -5.62 9.19 20.53
N VAL A 182 -5.99 9.05 19.26
CA VAL A 182 -5.05 9.08 18.14
C VAL A 182 -4.33 10.42 18.09
N HIS A 183 -5.04 11.52 18.32
CA HIS A 183 -4.43 12.85 18.34
C HIS A 183 -3.48 13.04 19.52
N SER A 184 -3.78 12.49 20.72
CA SER A 184 -2.86 12.55 21.86
C SER A 184 -1.50 11.91 21.55
N TRP A 185 -1.46 10.83 20.78
CA TRP A 185 -0.20 10.22 20.32
C TRP A 185 0.55 11.12 19.32
N THR A 186 -0.20 11.88 18.51
CA THR A 186 0.39 12.84 17.55
C THR A 186 1.02 14.03 18.28
N LEU A 187 0.40 14.50 19.37
CA LEU A 187 0.99 15.53 20.24
C LEU A 187 2.32 15.07 20.83
N GLY A 188 2.41 13.83 21.32
CA GLY A 188 3.67 13.26 21.83
C GLY A 188 4.80 13.25 20.80
N PHE A 189 4.49 13.09 19.50
CA PHE A 189 5.48 13.28 18.44
C PHE A 189 5.89 14.76 18.29
N ALA A 190 4.92 15.68 18.30
CA ALA A 190 5.14 17.10 18.10
C ALA A 190 5.87 17.79 19.28
N GLU A 191 5.90 17.19 20.47
CA GLU A 191 6.66 17.65 21.62
C GLU A 191 8.17 17.44 21.50
N HIS A 192 8.61 16.57 20.58
CA HIS A 192 10.04 16.37 20.34
C HIS A 192 10.70 17.64 19.85
N ASP A 193 11.87 18.02 20.38
CA ASP A 193 12.56 19.30 20.12
C ASP A 193 12.72 19.61 18.63
N LYS A 194 13.03 18.61 17.81
CA LYS A 194 13.19 18.75 16.36
C LYS A 194 11.86 18.81 15.60
N ALA A 195 10.73 18.56 16.25
CA ALA A 195 9.39 18.55 15.64
C ALA A 195 8.65 19.89 15.80
N GLU A 196 9.31 20.96 16.26
CA GLU A 196 8.70 22.27 16.53
C GLU A 196 7.88 22.82 15.34
N ARG A 197 8.35 22.63 14.11
CA ARG A 197 7.62 23.05 12.90
C ARG A 197 6.24 22.39 12.74
N TYR A 198 6.02 21.22 13.32
CA TYR A 198 4.76 20.48 13.23
C TYR A 198 3.81 20.78 14.39
N ARG A 199 4.32 21.43 15.45
CA ARG A 199 3.55 21.74 16.66
C ARG A 199 2.37 22.66 16.38
N GLU A 200 2.55 23.65 15.52
CA GLU A 200 1.44 24.55 15.14
C GLU A 200 0.27 23.80 14.51
N MET A 201 0.54 22.87 13.57
CA MET A 201 -0.53 22.07 12.97
C MET A 201 -1.16 21.12 13.99
N ALA A 202 -0.38 20.49 14.85
CA ALA A 202 -0.89 19.62 15.91
C ALA A 202 -1.80 20.39 16.89
N ASN A 203 -1.41 21.60 17.31
CA ASN A 203 -2.23 22.47 18.16
C ASN A 203 -3.55 22.88 17.48
N ARG A 204 -3.52 23.21 16.20
CA ARG A 204 -4.74 23.53 15.43
C ARG A 204 -5.69 22.33 15.31
N ILE A 205 -5.16 21.09 15.31
CA ILE A 205 -5.99 19.89 15.37
C ILE A 205 -6.63 19.79 16.75
N SER A 206 -5.89 20.08 17.84
CA SER A 206 -6.44 20.12 19.20
C SER A 206 -7.60 21.12 19.29
N ASP A 207 -7.39 22.37 18.83
CA ASP A 207 -8.43 23.39 18.83
C ASP A 207 -9.70 22.96 18.09
N ALA A 208 -9.54 22.26 16.96
CA ALA A 208 -10.66 21.75 16.19
C ALA A 208 -11.43 20.64 16.94
N LEU A 209 -10.72 19.72 17.60
CA LEU A 209 -11.33 18.66 18.40
C LEU A 209 -12.02 19.21 19.66
N ASP A 210 -11.40 20.19 20.33
CA ASP A 210 -11.97 20.87 21.49
C ASP A 210 -13.24 21.62 21.11
N PHE A 211 -13.25 22.30 19.96
CA PHE A 211 -14.45 22.94 19.42
C PHE A 211 -15.57 21.91 19.16
N MET A 212 -15.25 20.78 18.53
CA MET A 212 -16.25 19.71 18.28
C MET A 212 -16.84 19.19 19.60
N ASN A 213 -15.97 18.93 20.59
CA ASN A 213 -16.38 18.46 21.91
C ASN A 213 -17.29 19.49 22.63
N ALA A 214 -16.91 20.77 22.61
CA ALA A 214 -17.72 21.86 23.16
C ALA A 214 -19.08 22.02 22.44
N ALA A 215 -19.14 21.69 21.15
CA ALA A 215 -20.39 21.66 20.37
C ALA A 215 -21.22 20.38 20.60
N GLY A 216 -20.79 19.47 21.48
CA GLY A 216 -21.48 18.22 21.80
C GLY A 216 -21.22 17.07 20.83
N VAL A 217 -20.23 17.20 19.95
CA VAL A 217 -19.81 16.17 19.01
C VAL A 217 -18.57 15.49 19.57
N ASN A 218 -18.73 14.37 20.25
CA ASN A 218 -17.66 13.58 20.87
C ASN A 218 -17.88 12.08 20.66
N SER A 219 -16.98 11.25 21.15
CA SER A 219 -17.03 9.79 20.95
C SER A 219 -18.26 9.11 21.54
N ASP A 220 -18.93 9.71 22.53
CA ASP A 220 -20.15 9.19 23.14
C ASP A 220 -21.39 9.56 22.30
N THR A 221 -21.36 10.70 21.61
CA THR A 221 -22.49 11.21 20.82
C THR A 221 -22.39 10.88 19.33
N ALA A 222 -21.15 10.62 18.82
CA ALA A 222 -20.87 10.32 17.42
C ALA A 222 -19.94 9.11 17.30
N ASN A 223 -20.50 7.93 17.04
CA ASN A 223 -19.75 6.67 16.88
C ASN A 223 -18.66 6.74 15.81
N GLU A 224 -18.80 7.63 14.83
CA GLU A 224 -17.84 7.87 13.75
C GLU A 224 -16.50 8.39 14.26
N LEU A 225 -16.47 9.02 15.44
CA LEU A 225 -15.23 9.50 16.07
C LEU A 225 -14.43 8.40 16.78
N SER A 226 -15.09 7.30 17.17
CA SER A 226 -14.50 6.16 17.85
C SER A 226 -14.19 4.97 16.94
N ARG A 227 -14.63 5.01 15.68
CA ARG A 227 -14.51 3.93 14.70
C ARG A 227 -13.89 4.43 13.40
N VAL A 228 -13.21 3.53 12.70
CA VAL A 228 -12.63 3.82 11.38
C VAL A 228 -12.85 2.68 10.42
N ASP A 229 -13.08 3.00 9.15
CA ASP A 229 -12.89 2.03 8.08
C ASP A 229 -11.39 1.85 7.87
N PHE A 230 -10.92 0.61 7.91
CA PHE A 230 -9.56 0.22 7.63
C PHE A 230 -9.56 -0.98 6.69
N TYR A 231 -8.85 -0.87 5.58
CA TYR A 231 -8.76 -1.88 4.55
C TYR A 231 -7.34 -2.42 4.45
N THR A 232 -7.18 -3.59 3.83
CA THR A 232 -5.88 -4.21 3.59
C THR A 232 -5.64 -4.42 2.11
N SER A 233 -4.37 -4.42 1.72
CA SER A 233 -3.94 -4.60 0.35
C SER A 233 -2.57 -5.28 0.27
N HIS A 234 -2.30 -5.96 -0.85
CA HIS A 234 -1.03 -6.59 -1.12
C HIS A 234 -0.78 -6.74 -2.63
N GLU A 235 0.47 -7.00 -3.01
CA GLU A 235 0.80 -7.41 -4.38
C GLU A 235 0.30 -8.82 -4.64
N ALA A 236 -0.59 -8.98 -5.61
CA ALA A 236 -1.10 -10.28 -6.03
C ALA A 236 -0.03 -11.03 -6.85
N LEU A 237 1.11 -11.34 -6.23
CA LEU A 237 2.24 -11.99 -6.89
C LEU A 237 2.03 -13.49 -7.04
N LEU A 238 1.55 -14.16 -5.99
CA LEU A 238 1.37 -15.61 -5.94
C LEU A 238 -0.06 -15.97 -6.32
N LEU A 239 -0.28 -16.22 -7.62
CA LEU A 239 -1.63 -16.40 -8.15
C LEU A 239 -2.29 -17.72 -7.72
N GLU A 240 -1.54 -18.73 -7.33
CA GLU A 240 -2.05 -19.94 -6.69
C GLU A 240 -2.81 -19.61 -5.40
N TYR A 241 -2.25 -18.73 -4.57
CA TYR A 241 -2.89 -18.25 -3.34
C TYR A 241 -4.13 -17.41 -3.63
N GLU A 242 -4.03 -16.50 -4.59
CA GLU A 242 -5.14 -15.63 -4.99
C GLU A 242 -6.32 -16.44 -5.58
N GLU A 243 -6.05 -17.39 -6.47
CA GLU A 243 -7.06 -18.27 -7.05
C GLU A 243 -7.74 -19.13 -5.99
N ALA A 244 -6.97 -19.70 -5.07
CA ALA A 244 -7.49 -20.56 -4.01
C ALA A 244 -8.45 -19.82 -3.07
N LEU A 245 -8.22 -18.51 -2.83
CA LEU A 245 -9.08 -17.64 -2.00
C LEU A 245 -10.15 -16.88 -2.81
N CYS A 246 -10.16 -17.01 -4.14
CA CYS A 246 -11.18 -16.37 -4.98
C CYS A 246 -12.56 -16.99 -4.74
N ARG A 247 -13.57 -16.14 -4.54
CA ARG A 247 -14.97 -16.53 -4.28
C ARG A 247 -15.94 -15.79 -5.19
N VAL A 248 -17.12 -16.37 -5.39
CA VAL A 248 -18.22 -15.69 -6.08
C VAL A 248 -19.04 -14.91 -5.04
N ASP A 249 -19.21 -13.63 -5.29
CA ASP A 249 -20.11 -12.78 -4.48
C ASP A 249 -21.57 -13.20 -4.72
N SER A 250 -22.26 -13.63 -3.67
CA SER A 250 -23.64 -14.11 -3.74
C SER A 250 -24.65 -13.03 -4.14
N ILE A 251 -24.29 -11.74 -4.02
CA ILE A 251 -25.19 -10.63 -4.34
C ILE A 251 -25.07 -10.26 -5.82
N THR A 252 -23.85 -10.20 -6.35
CA THR A 252 -23.60 -9.70 -7.71
C THR A 252 -23.25 -10.80 -8.71
N GLY A 253 -22.93 -12.01 -8.26
CA GLY A 253 -22.42 -13.09 -9.08
C GLY A 253 -21.00 -12.86 -9.62
N GLN A 254 -20.33 -11.78 -9.20
CA GLN A 254 -18.96 -11.46 -9.63
C GLN A 254 -17.94 -12.19 -8.77
N ASN A 255 -16.77 -12.46 -9.35
CA ASN A 255 -15.66 -13.02 -8.60
C ASN A 255 -14.96 -11.96 -7.74
N VAL A 256 -14.54 -12.33 -6.55
CA VAL A 256 -13.80 -11.48 -5.63
C VAL A 256 -12.54 -12.20 -5.16
N ALA A 257 -11.40 -11.54 -5.18
CA ALA A 257 -10.20 -12.00 -4.52
C ALA A 257 -10.43 -11.88 -3.00
N GLY A 258 -10.59 -13.00 -2.33
CA GLY A 258 -10.86 -13.04 -0.90
C GLY A 258 -9.63 -12.89 -0.02
N SER A 259 -8.47 -12.64 -0.60
CA SER A 259 -7.17 -12.46 0.05
C SER A 259 -6.95 -11.05 0.63
N GLY A 260 -7.58 -10.02 0.06
CA GLY A 260 -7.44 -8.63 0.47
C GLY A 260 -8.52 -7.73 -0.12
N HIS A 261 -8.73 -6.56 0.46
CA HIS A 261 -9.75 -5.63 -0.02
C HIS A 261 -9.37 -5.01 -1.36
N MET A 262 -8.09 -4.69 -1.53
CA MET A 262 -7.45 -4.21 -2.75
C MET A 262 -6.24 -5.07 -3.04
N ILE A 263 -6.02 -5.44 -4.28
CA ILE A 263 -4.80 -6.10 -4.75
C ILE A 263 -4.12 -5.23 -5.79
N TRP A 264 -2.80 -5.35 -5.95
CA TRP A 264 -2.13 -4.63 -7.02
C TRP A 264 -1.23 -5.52 -7.88
N ILE A 265 -1.03 -5.08 -9.10
CA ILE A 265 -0.08 -5.66 -10.06
C ILE A 265 1.23 -4.88 -9.95
N GLY A 266 2.33 -5.58 -9.72
CA GLY A 266 3.66 -5.01 -9.63
C GLY A 266 4.20 -4.50 -10.97
N ASP A 267 5.24 -3.68 -10.91
CA ASP A 267 5.89 -3.13 -12.12
C ASP A 267 6.51 -4.23 -13.01
N ARG A 268 6.94 -5.35 -12.39
CA ARG A 268 7.52 -6.50 -13.11
C ARG A 268 6.49 -7.49 -13.65
N THR A 269 5.23 -7.40 -13.24
CA THR A 269 4.17 -8.39 -13.55
C THR A 269 3.00 -7.79 -14.34
N ARG A 270 3.15 -6.56 -14.85
CA ARG A 270 2.10 -5.80 -15.54
C ARG A 270 2.03 -6.00 -17.06
N GLN A 271 2.67 -7.04 -17.61
CA GLN A 271 2.60 -7.33 -19.03
C GLN A 271 1.14 -7.50 -19.46
N PRO A 272 0.67 -6.79 -20.50
CA PRO A 272 -0.75 -6.80 -20.89
C PRO A 272 -1.32 -8.20 -21.12
N ASP A 273 -0.52 -9.15 -21.61
CA ASP A 273 -0.92 -10.53 -21.85
C ASP A 273 -0.48 -11.52 -20.76
N GLY A 274 0.06 -10.99 -19.65
CA GLY A 274 0.57 -11.78 -18.51
C GLY A 274 -0.53 -12.32 -17.59
N ALA A 275 -0.15 -13.33 -16.84
CA ALA A 275 -1.03 -14.04 -15.90
C ALA A 275 -1.66 -13.12 -14.84
N HIS A 276 -0.88 -12.17 -14.29
CA HIS A 276 -1.35 -11.26 -13.24
C HIS A 276 -2.41 -10.29 -13.75
N VAL A 277 -2.27 -9.77 -14.97
CA VAL A 277 -3.29 -8.93 -15.61
C VAL A 277 -4.54 -9.74 -15.91
N GLU A 278 -4.38 -10.99 -16.40
CA GLU A 278 -5.50 -11.89 -16.66
C GLU A 278 -6.29 -12.20 -15.40
N PHE A 279 -5.63 -12.49 -14.26
CA PHE A 279 -6.31 -12.71 -13.00
C PHE A 279 -7.05 -11.44 -12.53
N ALA A 280 -6.35 -10.32 -12.47
CA ALA A 280 -6.86 -9.07 -11.91
C ALA A 280 -8.06 -8.50 -12.69
N ARG A 281 -8.13 -8.71 -14.03
CA ARG A 281 -9.25 -8.20 -14.83
C ARG A 281 -10.60 -8.81 -14.49
N GLY A 282 -10.60 -10.01 -13.87
CA GLY A 282 -11.82 -10.76 -13.60
C GLY A 282 -12.37 -10.68 -12.19
N VAL A 283 -11.64 -10.07 -11.26
CA VAL A 283 -12.10 -9.90 -9.89
C VAL A 283 -12.71 -8.50 -9.67
N LEU A 284 -13.64 -8.41 -8.75
CA LEU A 284 -14.41 -7.19 -8.47
C LEU A 284 -13.65 -6.16 -7.61
N ASN A 285 -12.58 -6.59 -6.94
CA ASN A 285 -11.77 -5.74 -6.04
C ASN A 285 -11.23 -4.50 -6.75
N PRO A 286 -11.03 -3.37 -6.06
CA PRO A 286 -10.16 -2.31 -6.56
C PRO A 286 -8.77 -2.87 -6.90
N ILE A 287 -8.22 -2.44 -8.04
CA ILE A 287 -6.93 -2.89 -8.54
C ILE A 287 -5.94 -1.74 -8.54
N GLY A 288 -4.78 -1.95 -7.91
CA GLY A 288 -3.61 -1.11 -8.09
C GLY A 288 -2.77 -1.56 -9.29
N LEU A 289 -2.17 -0.62 -10.00
CA LEU A 289 -1.23 -0.89 -11.07
C LEU A 289 0.02 -0.04 -10.88
N LYS A 290 1.17 -0.67 -10.66
CA LYS A 290 2.44 0.05 -10.56
C LYS A 290 2.86 0.60 -11.92
N CYS A 291 3.15 1.90 -11.96
CA CYS A 291 3.60 2.63 -13.15
C CYS A 291 4.98 3.21 -12.89
N GLY A 292 6.01 2.63 -13.49
CA GLY A 292 7.40 3.06 -13.41
C GLY A 292 7.92 3.67 -14.70
N PRO A 293 9.24 3.97 -14.78
CA PRO A 293 9.86 4.57 -15.97
C PRO A 293 9.69 3.77 -17.27
N SER A 294 9.53 2.45 -17.15
CA SER A 294 9.30 1.56 -18.29
C SER A 294 7.85 1.48 -18.76
N THR A 295 6.92 2.20 -18.12
CA THR A 295 5.51 2.22 -18.54
C THR A 295 5.35 3.09 -19.78
N THR A 296 4.92 2.49 -20.90
CA THR A 296 4.60 3.23 -22.13
C THR A 296 3.15 3.72 -22.12
N ALA A 297 2.84 4.71 -22.96
CA ALA A 297 1.46 5.16 -23.15
C ALA A 297 0.59 4.05 -23.75
N GLU A 298 1.14 3.29 -24.69
CA GLU A 298 0.47 2.19 -25.39
C GLU A 298 0.13 1.05 -24.41
N ASP A 299 1.10 0.62 -23.60
CA ASP A 299 0.84 -0.39 -22.56
C ASP A 299 -0.24 0.09 -21.58
N LEU A 300 -0.17 1.34 -21.14
CA LEU A 300 -1.14 1.91 -20.21
C LEU A 300 -2.56 1.91 -20.78
N LYS A 301 -2.75 2.27 -22.05
CA LYS A 301 -4.06 2.19 -22.74
C LYS A 301 -4.61 0.77 -22.73
N VAL A 302 -3.79 -0.21 -23.11
CA VAL A 302 -4.20 -1.62 -23.13
C VAL A 302 -4.55 -2.12 -21.73
N LEU A 303 -3.74 -1.76 -20.73
CA LEU A 303 -3.96 -2.15 -19.34
C LEU A 303 -5.24 -1.54 -18.75
N MET A 304 -5.51 -0.26 -19.01
CA MET A 304 -6.76 0.40 -18.60
C MET A 304 -7.97 -0.28 -19.24
N ALA A 305 -7.94 -0.54 -20.54
CA ALA A 305 -9.03 -1.22 -21.24
C ALA A 305 -9.27 -2.66 -20.73
N LYS A 306 -8.22 -3.38 -20.30
CA LYS A 306 -8.33 -4.73 -19.76
C LYS A 306 -8.81 -4.73 -18.29
N LEU A 307 -8.26 -3.86 -17.46
CA LEU A 307 -8.48 -3.87 -16.01
C LEU A 307 -9.75 -3.11 -15.58
N ASN A 308 -10.18 -2.15 -16.42
CA ASN A 308 -11.38 -1.34 -16.16
C ASN A 308 -12.18 -1.09 -17.44
N PRO A 309 -12.68 -2.15 -18.12
CA PRO A 309 -13.39 -2.03 -19.41
C PRO A 309 -14.69 -1.22 -19.32
N GLU A 310 -15.33 -1.19 -18.18
CA GLU A 310 -16.56 -0.42 -17.93
C GLU A 310 -16.27 1.02 -17.49
N ASN A 311 -15.00 1.42 -17.45
CA ASN A 311 -14.55 2.72 -16.95
C ASN A 311 -15.14 3.09 -15.58
N GLU A 312 -15.25 2.10 -14.68
CA GLU A 312 -15.88 2.23 -13.36
C GLU A 312 -15.01 3.10 -12.43
N PRO A 313 -15.52 4.20 -11.86
CA PRO A 313 -14.76 5.00 -10.90
C PRO A 313 -14.32 4.19 -9.67
N GLY A 314 -13.08 4.42 -9.21
CA GLY A 314 -12.51 3.73 -8.06
C GLY A 314 -12.04 2.29 -8.32
N ARG A 315 -12.24 1.75 -9.53
CA ARG A 315 -11.80 0.42 -9.92
C ARG A 315 -10.28 0.34 -10.06
N LEU A 316 -9.65 1.32 -10.69
CA LEU A 316 -8.23 1.31 -11.04
C LEU A 316 -7.49 2.45 -10.34
N THR A 317 -6.43 2.09 -9.61
CA THR A 317 -5.47 3.03 -9.00
C THR A 317 -4.13 2.89 -9.69
N LEU A 318 -3.65 3.96 -10.35
CA LEU A 318 -2.32 4.02 -10.95
C LEU A 318 -1.32 4.49 -9.90
N ILE A 319 -0.37 3.62 -9.55
CA ILE A 319 0.62 3.86 -8.49
C ILE A 319 1.94 4.25 -9.14
N ALA A 320 2.17 5.57 -9.22
CA ALA A 320 3.34 6.16 -9.86
C ALA A 320 4.59 5.98 -8.98
N ARG A 321 5.71 5.47 -9.58
CA ARG A 321 6.96 5.18 -8.88
C ARG A 321 8.17 5.41 -9.79
N PHE A 322 8.72 6.60 -9.82
CA PHE A 322 9.75 7.00 -10.79
C PHE A 322 11.13 7.25 -10.15
N GLY A 323 11.17 7.74 -8.92
CA GLY A 323 12.35 8.26 -8.25
C GLY A 323 12.45 9.78 -8.36
N ALA A 324 13.00 10.40 -7.32
CA ALA A 324 13.23 11.85 -7.27
C ALA A 324 14.00 12.34 -8.49
N GLY A 325 13.57 13.45 -9.06
CA GLY A 325 14.14 14.06 -10.27
C GLY A 325 13.73 13.39 -11.59
N LYS A 326 12.93 12.30 -11.56
CA LYS A 326 12.49 11.58 -12.76
C LYS A 326 10.98 11.64 -12.98
N VAL A 327 10.24 12.20 -12.05
CA VAL A 327 8.77 12.29 -12.12
C VAL A 327 8.37 13.18 -13.30
N GLY A 328 9.05 14.32 -13.48
CA GLY A 328 8.79 15.30 -14.54
C GLY A 328 8.95 14.74 -15.97
N GLU A 329 9.85 13.78 -16.16
CA GLU A 329 10.07 13.15 -17.46
C GLU A 329 8.98 12.11 -17.81
N ASN A 330 8.39 11.47 -16.80
CA ASN A 330 7.57 10.29 -16.99
C ASN A 330 6.07 10.52 -16.73
N LEU A 331 5.72 11.16 -15.62
CA LEU A 331 4.34 11.28 -15.18
C LEU A 331 3.44 12.10 -16.11
N PRO A 332 3.85 13.28 -16.67
CA PRO A 332 2.97 14.09 -17.52
C PRO A 332 2.45 13.33 -18.74
N ARG A 333 3.29 12.52 -19.37
CA ARG A 333 2.91 11.69 -20.52
C ARG A 333 1.81 10.69 -20.14
N LEU A 334 1.93 10.03 -19.00
CA LEU A 334 0.94 9.06 -18.54
C LEU A 334 -0.38 9.75 -18.13
N ILE A 335 -0.31 10.91 -17.48
CA ILE A 335 -1.51 11.71 -17.15
C ILE A 335 -2.27 12.09 -18.42
N ARG A 336 -1.58 12.64 -19.43
CA ARG A 336 -2.19 13.04 -20.70
C ARG A 336 -2.77 11.83 -21.46
N THR A 337 -2.13 10.65 -21.34
CA THR A 337 -2.68 9.41 -21.89
C THR A 337 -4.01 9.05 -21.22
N VAL A 338 -4.07 9.10 -19.89
CA VAL A 338 -5.30 8.83 -19.13
C VAL A 338 -6.41 9.82 -19.49
N GLN A 339 -6.08 11.13 -19.56
CA GLN A 339 -7.02 12.18 -19.94
C GLN A 339 -7.53 11.98 -21.38
N GLY A 340 -6.64 11.63 -22.32
CA GLY A 340 -6.99 11.39 -23.73
C GLY A 340 -7.92 10.20 -23.93
N GLU A 341 -7.85 9.18 -23.07
CA GLU A 341 -8.77 8.03 -23.06
C GLU A 341 -10.05 8.29 -22.24
N GLY A 342 -10.17 9.42 -21.55
CA GLY A 342 -11.29 9.69 -20.63
C GLY A 342 -11.41 8.68 -19.50
N ALA A 343 -10.30 8.08 -19.07
CA ALA A 343 -10.31 6.98 -18.12
C ALA A 343 -10.47 7.46 -16.67
N ASN A 344 -11.38 6.82 -15.94
CA ASN A 344 -11.54 7.02 -14.50
C ASN A 344 -10.47 6.24 -13.74
N VAL A 345 -9.51 6.95 -13.16
CA VAL A 345 -8.42 6.37 -12.35
C VAL A 345 -8.20 7.17 -11.08
N VAL A 346 -7.60 6.53 -10.08
CA VAL A 346 -7.02 7.19 -8.91
C VAL A 346 -5.52 7.24 -9.10
N TRP A 347 -4.91 8.42 -9.00
CA TRP A 347 -3.46 8.55 -8.99
C TRP A 347 -2.92 8.47 -7.55
N SER A 348 -1.91 7.62 -7.33
CA SER A 348 -1.22 7.47 -6.04
C SER A 348 0.29 7.53 -6.23
N CYS A 349 0.99 8.26 -5.38
CA CYS A 349 2.46 8.36 -5.39
C CYS A 349 3.09 7.26 -4.56
N ASP A 350 3.98 6.47 -5.14
CA ASP A 350 4.88 5.54 -4.44
C ASP A 350 6.31 6.09 -4.52
N PRO A 351 6.74 6.89 -3.57
CA PRO A 351 8.07 7.49 -3.58
C PRO A 351 9.14 6.55 -3.00
N MET A 352 8.79 5.29 -2.74
CA MET A 352 9.68 4.34 -2.09
C MET A 352 10.54 3.57 -3.11
N HIS A 353 9.88 2.95 -4.09
CA HIS A 353 10.53 1.99 -4.98
C HIS A 353 11.47 2.61 -6.02
N GLY A 354 11.35 3.90 -6.30
CA GLY A 354 12.26 4.65 -7.17
C GLY A 354 13.52 5.19 -6.48
N ASN A 355 13.52 5.22 -5.14
CA ASN A 355 14.54 5.91 -4.32
C ASN A 355 15.41 4.96 -3.46
N THR A 356 15.39 3.66 -3.75
CA THR A 356 16.25 2.71 -3.05
C THR A 356 17.69 2.81 -3.59
N VAL A 357 18.63 3.04 -2.69
CA VAL A 357 20.08 3.13 -2.97
C VAL A 357 20.86 2.16 -2.08
N LYS A 358 22.11 1.90 -2.43
CA LYS A 358 23.02 1.13 -1.58
C LYS A 358 23.89 2.14 -0.82
N SER A 359 23.93 2.03 0.52
CA SER A 359 24.77 2.86 1.38
C SER A 359 26.25 2.50 1.27
N SER A 360 27.12 3.34 1.83
CA SER A 360 28.55 3.07 1.95
C SER A 360 28.84 1.83 2.81
N SER A 361 27.99 1.53 3.78
CA SER A 361 28.08 0.34 4.63
C SER A 361 27.53 -0.94 3.98
N GLY A 362 27.00 -0.84 2.74
CA GLY A 362 26.49 -1.98 1.97
C GLY A 362 25.00 -2.29 2.17
N TYR A 363 24.33 -1.68 3.14
CA TYR A 363 22.89 -1.80 3.33
C TYR A 363 22.11 -1.09 2.22
N LYS A 364 20.94 -1.62 1.87
CA LYS A 364 19.97 -0.84 1.11
C LYS A 364 19.38 0.22 2.01
N THR A 365 19.15 1.41 1.50
CA THR A 365 18.47 2.49 2.22
C THR A 365 17.67 3.36 1.28
N ARG A 366 16.86 4.25 1.83
CA ARG A 366 16.15 5.31 1.10
C ARG A 366 16.39 6.63 1.80
N PRO A 367 17.03 7.61 1.14
CA PRO A 367 17.15 8.93 1.71
C PRO A 367 15.77 9.59 1.86
N PHE A 368 15.41 9.99 3.06
CA PHE A 368 14.11 10.59 3.36
C PHE A 368 13.82 11.81 2.45
N ASN A 369 14.83 12.62 2.19
CA ASN A 369 14.69 13.79 1.30
C ASN A 369 14.34 13.37 -0.14
N SER A 370 14.86 12.26 -0.64
CA SER A 370 14.50 11.76 -1.98
C SER A 370 13.04 11.30 -2.01
N VAL A 371 12.59 10.61 -0.96
CA VAL A 371 11.17 10.23 -0.79
C VAL A 371 10.27 11.46 -0.82
N LEU A 372 10.60 12.49 -0.03
CA LEU A 372 9.85 13.74 0.02
C LEU A 372 9.86 14.48 -1.32
N THR A 373 11.01 14.52 -2.01
CA THR A 373 11.15 15.19 -3.30
C THR A 373 10.23 14.56 -4.34
N GLU A 374 10.18 13.23 -4.46
CA GLU A 374 9.27 12.55 -5.39
C GLU A 374 7.80 12.87 -5.09
N VAL A 375 7.41 12.91 -3.81
CA VAL A 375 6.05 13.34 -3.42
C VAL A 375 5.76 14.76 -3.91
N ARG A 376 6.64 15.72 -3.65
CA ARG A 376 6.45 17.11 -4.08
C ARG A 376 6.37 17.27 -5.59
N GLU A 377 7.24 16.58 -6.33
CA GLU A 377 7.21 16.56 -7.80
C GLU A 377 5.88 15.99 -8.30
N PHE A 378 5.39 14.90 -7.70
CA PHE A 378 4.10 14.31 -8.06
C PHE A 378 2.94 15.30 -7.88
N PHE A 379 2.86 15.98 -6.72
CA PHE A 379 1.84 16.97 -6.45
C PHE A 379 1.93 18.19 -7.41
N ALA A 380 3.14 18.69 -7.65
CA ALA A 380 3.36 19.82 -8.55
C ALA A 380 2.93 19.52 -9.99
N ILE A 381 3.22 18.31 -10.48
CA ILE A 381 2.87 17.86 -11.82
C ILE A 381 1.35 17.72 -11.95
N HIS A 382 0.68 17.09 -10.99
CA HIS A 382 -0.78 16.99 -11.02
C HIS A 382 -1.45 18.36 -11.04
N LYS A 383 -0.91 19.33 -10.28
CA LYS A 383 -1.37 20.71 -10.33
C LYS A 383 -1.17 21.33 -11.71
N ALA A 384 -0.01 21.13 -12.34
CA ALA A 384 0.30 21.66 -13.66
C ALA A 384 -0.57 21.04 -14.78
N GLU A 385 -0.87 19.73 -14.69
CA GLU A 385 -1.71 19.01 -15.66
C GLU A 385 -3.23 19.14 -15.35
N GLY A 386 -3.62 19.84 -14.29
CA GLY A 386 -5.02 20.03 -13.90
C GLY A 386 -5.72 18.73 -13.46
N THR A 387 -4.99 17.81 -12.83
CA THR A 387 -5.49 16.52 -12.36
C THR A 387 -5.37 16.36 -10.85
N VAL A 388 -5.98 15.32 -10.29
CA VAL A 388 -6.06 15.08 -8.85
C VAL A 388 -4.93 14.15 -8.39
N PRO A 389 -4.05 14.56 -7.45
CA PRO A 389 -3.15 13.66 -6.74
C PRO A 389 -3.94 12.91 -5.66
N GLY A 390 -4.56 11.79 -6.05
CA GLY A 390 -5.58 11.10 -5.24
C GLY A 390 -5.05 10.36 -4.02
N GLY A 391 -3.73 10.16 -3.88
CA GLY A 391 -3.18 9.45 -2.72
C GLY A 391 -1.68 9.24 -2.71
N VAL A 392 -1.24 8.52 -1.67
CA VAL A 392 0.16 8.10 -1.45
C VAL A 392 0.24 6.63 -1.06
N HIS A 393 1.40 6.01 -1.35
CA HIS A 393 1.67 4.59 -1.13
C HIS A 393 3.08 4.42 -0.53
N PHE A 394 3.16 4.09 0.76
CA PHE A 394 4.41 4.05 1.51
C PHE A 394 4.79 2.65 1.98
N GLU A 395 6.09 2.33 1.99
CA GLU A 395 6.64 1.22 2.76
C GLU A 395 7.09 1.75 4.11
N MET A 396 6.41 1.32 5.17
CA MET A 396 6.57 1.83 6.53
C MET A 396 6.29 0.76 7.58
N THR A 397 6.77 0.99 8.78
CA THR A 397 6.48 0.18 9.96
C THR A 397 6.15 1.08 11.16
N GLY A 398 5.41 0.54 12.13
CA GLY A 398 5.18 1.19 13.42
C GLY A 398 6.38 1.14 14.36
N GLN A 399 7.44 0.40 13.98
CA GLN A 399 8.64 0.21 14.79
C GLN A 399 9.65 1.33 14.57
N ASP A 400 10.58 1.45 15.52
CA ASP A 400 11.67 2.44 15.47
C ASP A 400 12.91 1.85 14.77
N VAL A 401 12.73 1.42 13.51
CA VAL A 401 13.82 0.88 12.68
C VAL A 401 14.73 2.00 12.15
N THR A 402 15.94 1.62 11.76
CA THR A 402 16.95 2.52 11.15
C THR A 402 17.25 2.13 9.70
N GLU A 403 16.21 1.83 8.91
CA GLU A 403 16.35 1.33 7.53
C GLU A 403 16.46 2.43 6.47
N CYS A 404 15.82 3.59 6.71
CA CYS A 404 15.90 4.76 5.84
C CYS A 404 16.72 5.86 6.48
N THR A 405 17.62 6.51 5.70
CA THR A 405 18.47 7.61 6.19
C THR A 405 17.72 8.94 6.23
N GLY A 406 18.12 9.83 7.14
CA GLY A 406 17.53 11.16 7.30
C GLY A 406 16.29 11.18 8.20
N GLY A 407 15.40 12.14 7.94
CA GLY A 407 14.25 12.43 8.80
C GLY A 407 14.64 13.17 10.09
N LEU A 408 13.66 13.42 10.94
CA LEU A 408 13.78 14.20 12.17
C LEU A 408 14.89 13.70 13.11
N ARG A 409 15.07 12.38 13.18
CA ARG A 409 16.11 11.73 13.99
C ARG A 409 17.47 11.69 13.32
N ALA A 410 17.58 12.19 12.06
CA ALA A 410 18.82 12.27 11.29
C ALA A 410 19.58 10.92 11.24
N VAL A 411 18.88 9.82 10.93
CA VAL A 411 19.50 8.50 10.77
C VAL A 411 20.60 8.60 9.71
N SER A 412 21.83 8.28 10.09
CA SER A 412 23.01 8.28 9.19
C SER A 412 23.29 6.87 8.63
N ASP A 413 24.22 6.77 7.68
CA ASP A 413 24.68 5.49 7.12
C ASP A 413 25.27 4.57 8.20
N GLU A 414 25.94 5.14 9.23
CA GLU A 414 26.50 4.38 10.34
C GLU A 414 25.44 3.78 11.25
N ASN A 415 24.28 4.45 11.36
CA ASN A 415 23.17 3.97 12.19
C ASN A 415 22.33 2.88 11.53
N LEU A 416 22.48 2.61 10.23
CA LEU A 416 21.63 1.62 9.54
C LEU A 416 21.67 0.25 10.21
N ALA A 417 22.84 -0.18 10.68
CA ALA A 417 23.02 -1.48 11.32
C ALA A 417 22.34 -1.61 12.70
N ASP A 418 21.97 -0.50 13.36
CA ASP A 418 21.47 -0.52 14.75
C ASP A 418 20.16 -1.28 14.87
N ARG A 419 19.21 -1.05 13.94
CA ARG A 419 17.88 -1.67 13.91
C ARG A 419 17.41 -1.87 12.47
N TYR A 420 18.19 -2.62 11.68
CA TYR A 420 17.85 -2.99 10.32
C TYR A 420 17.13 -4.34 10.31
N HIS A 421 15.80 -4.33 10.31
CA HIS A 421 14.98 -5.53 10.50
C HIS A 421 14.42 -6.10 9.19
N THR A 422 14.33 -5.29 8.12
CA THR A 422 13.72 -5.77 6.88
C THR A 422 14.53 -6.89 6.21
N ALA A 423 13.82 -7.92 5.77
CA ALA A 423 14.38 -8.98 4.93
C ALA A 423 14.41 -8.59 3.43
N CYS A 424 13.77 -7.47 3.04
CA CYS A 424 13.58 -7.04 1.64
C CYS A 424 14.12 -5.64 1.38
N ASP A 425 13.24 -4.64 1.33
CA ASP A 425 13.60 -3.25 1.07
C ASP A 425 13.32 -2.37 2.30
N PRO A 426 14.11 -1.29 2.49
CA PRO A 426 14.04 -0.45 3.68
C PRO A 426 12.68 0.24 3.83
N ARG A 427 12.20 0.31 5.08
CA ARG A 427 10.94 0.93 5.48
C ARG A 427 11.18 2.24 6.22
N LEU A 428 10.25 3.19 6.09
CA LEU A 428 10.19 4.33 6.98
C LEU A 428 9.81 3.86 8.39
N ASN A 429 10.48 4.37 9.41
CA ASN A 429 10.09 4.14 10.81
C ASN A 429 8.88 5.01 11.19
N ALA A 430 8.33 4.80 12.40
CA ALA A 430 7.17 5.52 12.90
C ALA A 430 7.35 7.05 12.84
N SER A 431 8.51 7.57 13.26
CA SER A 431 8.80 9.01 13.27
C SER A 431 8.89 9.58 11.85
N GLN A 432 9.59 8.91 10.94
CA GLN A 432 9.71 9.34 9.54
C GLN A 432 8.35 9.30 8.83
N SER A 433 7.52 8.28 9.13
CA SER A 433 6.18 8.16 8.54
C SER A 433 5.28 9.32 8.96
N LEU A 434 5.30 9.68 10.23
CA LEU A 434 4.50 10.79 10.74
C LEU A 434 5.04 12.14 10.24
N GLU A 435 6.36 12.33 10.21
CA GLU A 435 6.99 13.51 9.61
C GLU A 435 6.56 13.68 8.14
N LEU A 436 6.59 12.60 7.36
CA LEU A 436 6.16 12.63 5.96
C LEU A 436 4.67 12.98 5.83
N ALA A 437 3.82 12.52 6.76
CA ALA A 437 2.40 12.89 6.76
C ALA A 437 2.19 14.39 6.97
N PHE A 438 2.94 15.03 7.87
CA PHE A 438 2.89 16.49 8.05
C PHE A 438 3.34 17.23 6.79
N LEU A 439 4.40 16.76 6.12
CA LEU A 439 4.91 17.38 4.89
C LEU A 439 3.93 17.21 3.71
N VAL A 440 3.29 16.05 3.57
CA VAL A 440 2.19 15.86 2.60
C VAL A 440 0.99 16.74 2.94
N ALA A 441 0.69 16.92 4.23
CA ALA A 441 -0.38 17.80 4.68
C ALA A 441 -0.13 19.27 4.29
N GLU A 442 1.11 19.75 4.35
CA GLU A 442 1.49 21.10 3.86
C GLU A 442 1.18 21.24 2.36
N GLU A 443 1.53 20.24 1.53
CA GLU A 443 1.25 20.25 0.09
C GLU A 443 -0.27 20.27 -0.20
N LEU A 444 -1.05 19.44 0.51
CA LEU A 444 -2.52 19.39 0.38
C LEU A 444 -3.17 20.73 0.78
N SER A 445 -2.72 21.34 1.87
CA SER A 445 -3.20 22.65 2.31
C SER A 445 -2.91 23.73 1.29
N SER A 446 -1.69 23.77 0.75
CA SER A 446 -1.26 24.74 -0.27
C SER A 446 -2.09 24.63 -1.56
N GLN A 447 -2.33 23.41 -2.04
CA GLN A 447 -3.17 23.19 -3.22
C GLN A 447 -4.61 23.67 -3.01
N ARG A 448 -5.20 23.37 -1.86
CA ARG A 448 -6.55 23.80 -1.50
C ARG A 448 -6.69 25.33 -1.43
N GLU A 449 -5.71 26.01 -0.83
CA GLU A 449 -5.70 27.48 -0.77
C GLU A 449 -5.59 28.10 -2.16
N ALA A 450 -4.72 27.54 -3.02
CA ALA A 450 -4.61 27.99 -4.41
C ALA A 450 -5.93 27.82 -5.17
N ALA A 451 -6.62 26.67 -5.02
CA ALA A 451 -7.93 26.43 -5.65
C ALA A 451 -9.01 27.40 -5.18
N ARG A 452 -9.03 27.74 -3.87
CA ARG A 452 -9.96 28.75 -3.32
C ARG A 452 -9.74 30.15 -3.89
N ARG A 453 -8.48 30.56 -4.10
CA ARG A 453 -8.16 31.89 -4.67
C ARG A 453 -8.58 32.01 -6.15
N VAL A 454 -8.63 30.91 -6.88
CA VAL A 454 -9.09 30.90 -8.28
C VAL A 454 -10.62 30.89 -8.39
N ALA A 455 -11.31 30.40 -7.35
CA ALA A 455 -12.78 30.31 -7.30
C ALA A 455 -13.47 31.61 -6.77
N LEU A 456 -12.68 32.56 -6.21
CA LEU A 456 -13.11 33.91 -5.79
C LEU A 456 -12.77 34.94 -6.86
#